data_6fe691d2f0f38135dae99d80c90af04d
#
_entry.id   6fe691d2f0f38135dae99d80c90af04d
#
_cell.length_a   1.000
_cell.length_b   1.000
_cell.length_c   1.000
_cell.angle_alpha   90.00
_cell.angle_beta   90.00
_cell.angle_gamma   90.00
#
_symmetry.space_group_name_H-M   'P 1'
#
loop_
_entity.id
_entity.type
_entity.pdbx_description
1 polymer ?
#
loop_
_entity_poly.entity_id
_entity_poly.type
_entity_poly.pdbx_seq_one_letter_code
_entity_poly.pdbx_strand_id
1 'polypeptide(L)'
;MLKTYLFLIGAIFCEVAGTMLLPVSQNFTKLIPTSFLAIFYLTAFYLLTFVVNKLPIAIVYATWSGLGIFTIAILGYIFFKQTLAWQAILGLFLIVIGVVLVNSLSLIHISEPTRPLH
;
A
#
# COMPACT_ATOMS: atom_id res chain seq x y z
N MET A 1 -2.73 -12.44 -13.33
CA MET A 1 -3.17 -11.38 -12.40
C MET A 1 -2.94 -11.70 -10.93
N LEU A 2 -3.19 -12.92 -10.53
CA LEU A 2 -2.96 -13.27 -9.13
C LEU A 2 -1.52 -13.01 -8.70
N LYS A 3 -0.55 -13.42 -9.51
CA LYS A 3 0.85 -13.21 -9.20
C LYS A 3 1.18 -11.73 -9.05
N THR A 4 0.61 -10.89 -9.90
CA THR A 4 0.83 -9.44 -9.84
C THR A 4 0.29 -8.87 -8.53
N TYR A 5 -0.91 -9.28 -8.12
CA TYR A 5 -1.48 -8.80 -6.87
C TYR A 5 -0.72 -9.32 -5.66
N LEU A 6 -0.17 -10.53 -5.74
CA LEU A 6 0.68 -11.03 -4.65
C LEU A 6 1.94 -10.18 -4.50
N PHE A 7 2.56 -9.80 -5.61
CA PHE A 7 3.70 -8.88 -5.55
C PHE A 7 3.30 -7.53 -4.98
N LEU A 8 2.12 -7.02 -5.37
CA LEU A 8 1.64 -5.75 -4.87
C LEU A 8 1.41 -5.80 -3.36
N ILE A 9 0.75 -6.85 -2.88
CA ILE A 9 0.50 -7.02 -1.45
C ILE A 9 1.82 -7.14 -0.69
N GLY A 10 2.78 -7.91 -1.22
CA GLY A 10 4.09 -8.03 -0.61
C GLY A 10 4.81 -6.69 -0.52
N ALA A 11 4.72 -5.89 -1.58
CA ALA A 11 5.33 -4.57 -1.59
C ALA A 11 4.68 -3.66 -0.55
N ILE A 12 3.35 -3.71 -0.43
CA ILE A 12 2.64 -2.89 0.56
C ILE A 12 3.04 -3.30 1.98
N PHE A 13 3.13 -4.61 2.26
CA PHE A 13 3.56 -5.07 3.58
C PHE A 13 4.97 -4.59 3.89
N CYS A 14 5.89 -4.66 2.93
CA CYS A 14 7.25 -4.20 3.15
C CYS A 14 7.29 -2.70 3.42
N GLU A 15 6.52 -1.92 2.66
CA GLU A 15 6.46 -0.48 2.86
C GLU A 15 5.85 -0.14 4.22
N VAL A 16 4.77 -0.83 4.61
CA VAL A 16 4.14 -0.59 5.91
C VAL A 16 5.11 -0.94 7.03
N ALA A 17 5.82 -2.06 6.92
CA ALA A 17 6.81 -2.44 7.93
C ALA A 17 7.89 -1.37 8.06
N GLY A 18 8.38 -0.85 6.92
CA GLY A 18 9.36 0.22 6.95
C GLY A 18 8.81 1.48 7.60
N THR A 19 7.58 1.84 7.25
CA THR A 19 6.94 3.03 7.79
C THR A 19 6.72 2.93 9.30
N MET A 20 6.38 1.73 9.79
CA MET A 20 6.23 1.53 11.23
C MET A 20 7.54 1.68 11.98
N LEU A 21 8.67 1.50 11.31
CA LEU A 21 9.98 1.69 11.92
C LEU A 21 10.43 3.16 11.93
N LEU A 22 9.73 4.05 11.22
CA LEU A 22 10.13 5.46 11.20
C LEU A 22 10.20 6.08 12.59
N PRO A 23 9.15 5.96 13.44
CA PRO A 23 9.26 6.51 14.79
C PRO A 23 10.34 5.84 15.61
N VAL A 24 10.55 4.53 15.41
CA VAL A 24 11.56 3.77 16.16
C VAL A 24 12.96 4.23 15.79
N SER A 25 13.17 4.68 14.54
CA SER A 25 14.48 5.10 14.07
C SER A 25 14.94 6.40 14.68
N GLN A 26 14.04 7.19 15.28
CA GLN A 26 14.35 8.49 15.89
C GLN A 26 15.17 9.37 14.94
N ASN A 27 14.54 9.71 13.81
CA ASN A 27 15.15 10.54 12.77
C ASN A 27 16.40 9.90 12.16
N PHE A 28 16.36 8.56 12.03
CA PHE A 28 17.45 7.76 11.44
C PHE A 28 18.72 7.77 12.29
N THR A 29 18.59 8.06 13.58
CA THR A 29 19.76 8.02 14.49
C THR A 29 20.01 6.63 15.05
N LYS A 30 18.99 5.76 15.05
CA LYS A 30 19.14 4.38 15.52
C LYS A 30 19.51 3.50 14.34
N LEU A 31 20.69 2.88 14.39
CA LEU A 31 21.22 2.13 13.25
C LEU A 31 20.39 0.91 12.90
N ILE A 32 19.97 0.13 13.89
CA ILE A 32 19.26 -1.12 13.61
C ILE A 32 17.89 -0.87 13.00
N PRO A 33 17.00 -0.05 13.59
CA PRO A 33 15.71 0.23 12.94
C PRO A 33 15.87 0.90 11.57
N THR A 34 16.85 1.78 11.42
CA THR A 34 17.08 2.45 10.15
C THR A 34 17.50 1.48 9.07
N SER A 35 18.35 0.50 9.41
CA SER A 35 18.80 -0.51 8.47
C SER A 35 17.64 -1.38 8.00
N PHE A 36 16.79 -1.84 8.93
CA PHE A 36 15.62 -2.65 8.56
C PHE A 36 14.63 -1.83 7.72
N LEU A 37 14.43 -0.57 8.08
CA LEU A 37 13.56 0.32 7.33
C LEU A 37 14.04 0.46 5.89
N ALA A 38 15.33 0.66 5.70
CA ALA A 38 15.90 0.79 4.37
C ALA A 38 15.71 -0.49 3.56
N ILE A 39 15.93 -1.64 4.18
CA ILE A 39 15.76 -2.93 3.51
C ILE A 39 14.30 -3.11 3.09
N PHE A 40 13.35 -2.80 3.98
CA PHE A 40 11.93 -2.95 3.66
C PHE A 40 11.52 -2.03 2.52
N TYR A 41 11.97 -0.78 2.52
CA TYR A 41 11.63 0.15 1.45
C TYR A 41 12.24 -0.26 0.12
N LEU A 42 13.50 -0.68 0.12
CA LEU A 42 14.14 -1.14 -1.10
C LEU A 42 13.43 -2.37 -1.67
N THR A 43 13.06 -3.30 -0.80
CA THR A 43 12.32 -4.49 -1.21
C THR A 43 10.96 -4.10 -1.80
N ALA A 44 10.27 -3.17 -1.14
CA ALA A 44 8.96 -2.72 -1.61
C ALA A 44 9.05 -2.13 -3.01
N PHE A 45 10.02 -1.26 -3.23
CA PHE A 45 10.19 -0.64 -4.56
C PHE A 45 10.60 -1.66 -5.61
N TYR A 46 11.43 -2.63 -5.23
CA TYR A 46 11.81 -3.69 -6.16
C TYR A 46 10.59 -4.50 -6.61
N LEU A 47 9.76 -4.91 -5.64
CA LEU A 47 8.53 -5.64 -5.98
C LEU A 47 7.59 -4.79 -6.82
N LEU A 48 7.55 -3.49 -6.57
CA LEU A 48 6.71 -2.57 -7.31
C LEU A 48 7.05 -2.54 -8.80
N THR A 49 8.32 -2.72 -9.15
CA THR A 49 8.71 -2.68 -10.56
C THR A 49 8.02 -3.78 -11.37
N PHE A 50 7.74 -4.93 -10.74
CA PHE A 50 7.02 -6.00 -11.43
C PHE A 50 5.54 -5.69 -11.57
N VAL A 51 4.99 -4.93 -10.64
CA VAL A 51 3.56 -4.64 -10.62
C VAL A 51 3.20 -3.57 -11.67
N VAL A 52 4.02 -2.52 -11.77
CA VAL A 52 3.70 -1.41 -12.69
C VAL A 52 3.79 -1.81 -14.14
N ASN A 53 4.43 -2.96 -14.46
CA ASN A 53 4.45 -3.48 -15.82
C ASN A 53 3.15 -4.18 -16.20
N LYS A 54 2.32 -4.55 -15.23
CA LYS A 54 1.11 -5.33 -15.47
C LYS A 54 -0.17 -4.56 -15.18
N LEU A 55 -0.12 -3.58 -14.29
CA LEU A 55 -1.29 -2.80 -13.92
C LEU A 55 -1.06 -1.33 -14.21
N PRO A 56 -2.11 -0.57 -14.54
CA PRO A 56 -1.94 0.89 -14.68
C PRO A 56 -1.40 1.50 -13.40
N ILE A 57 -0.50 2.45 -13.55
CA ILE A 57 0.18 3.02 -12.40
C ILE A 57 -0.80 3.73 -11.45
N ALA A 58 -1.87 4.31 -11.99
CA ALA A 58 -2.88 4.97 -11.16
C ALA A 58 -3.59 3.95 -10.26
N ILE A 59 -3.87 2.75 -10.79
CA ILE A 59 -4.51 1.69 -10.02
C ILE A 59 -3.57 1.20 -8.92
N VAL A 60 -2.29 1.02 -9.26
CA VAL A 60 -1.29 0.59 -8.29
C VAL A 60 -1.20 1.60 -7.15
N TYR A 61 -1.14 2.88 -7.50
CA TYR A 61 -0.97 3.94 -6.51
C TYR A 61 -2.19 4.04 -5.61
N ALA A 62 -3.38 3.96 -6.17
CA ALA A 62 -4.62 4.01 -5.39
C ALA A 62 -4.69 2.84 -4.42
N THR A 63 -4.38 1.63 -4.89
CA THR A 63 -4.40 0.44 -4.06
C THR A 63 -3.36 0.53 -2.95
N TRP A 64 -2.15 0.95 -3.31
CA TRP A 64 -1.07 1.12 -2.35
C TRP A 64 -1.47 2.10 -1.25
N SER A 65 -1.96 3.29 -1.66
CA SER A 65 -2.34 4.32 -0.69
C SER A 65 -3.47 3.85 0.21
N GLY A 66 -4.51 3.25 -0.39
CA GLY A 66 -5.67 2.84 0.39
C GLY A 66 -5.35 1.73 1.38
N LEU A 67 -4.74 0.65 0.90
CA LEU A 67 -4.41 -0.48 1.78
C LEU A 67 -3.31 -0.12 2.76
N GLY A 68 -2.32 0.64 2.32
CA GLY A 68 -1.23 1.08 3.20
C GLY A 68 -1.74 1.95 4.33
N ILE A 69 -2.55 2.94 4.02
CA ILE A 69 -3.09 3.85 5.04
C ILE A 69 -3.96 3.08 6.02
N PHE A 70 -4.83 2.19 5.52
CA PHE A 70 -5.71 1.42 6.37
C PHE A 70 -4.90 0.53 7.31
N THR A 71 -3.90 -0.17 6.78
CA THR A 71 -3.05 -1.06 7.58
C THR A 71 -2.26 -0.27 8.62
N ILE A 72 -1.70 0.87 8.24
CA ILE A 72 -0.93 1.70 9.16
C ILE A 72 -1.82 2.25 10.26
N ALA A 73 -3.07 2.61 9.95
CA ALA A 73 -3.99 3.08 10.97
C ALA A 73 -4.25 2.01 12.02
N ILE A 74 -4.43 0.75 11.57
CA ILE A 74 -4.65 -0.36 12.49
C ILE A 74 -3.39 -0.62 13.33
N LEU A 75 -2.24 -0.69 12.69
CA LEU A 75 -0.99 -0.99 13.39
C LEU A 75 -0.58 0.15 14.31
N GLY A 76 -0.83 1.39 13.91
CA GLY A 76 -0.56 2.55 14.75
C GLY A 76 -1.39 2.51 16.03
N TYR A 77 -2.64 2.08 15.92
CA TYR A 77 -3.49 1.91 17.09
C TYR A 77 -2.94 0.81 18.01
N ILE A 78 -2.58 -0.33 17.42
CA ILE A 78 -2.16 -1.50 18.21
C ILE A 78 -0.82 -1.25 18.88
N PHE A 79 0.17 -0.75 18.14
CA PHE A 79 1.55 -0.66 18.65
C PHE A 79 1.89 0.67 19.27
N PHE A 80 1.30 1.76 18.81
CA PHE A 80 1.62 3.10 19.30
C PHE A 80 0.44 3.75 20.01
N LYS A 81 -0.69 3.03 20.12
CA LYS A 81 -1.89 3.51 20.80
C LYS A 81 -2.39 4.83 20.24
N GLN A 82 -2.21 5.04 18.96
CA GLN A 82 -2.70 6.22 18.29
C GLN A 82 -4.16 6.02 17.90
N THR A 83 -5.03 6.87 18.42
CA THR A 83 -6.46 6.76 18.15
C THR A 83 -6.87 7.77 17.10
N LEU A 84 -7.94 7.43 16.38
CA LEU A 84 -8.48 8.30 15.35
C LEU A 84 -9.93 8.64 15.71
N ALA A 85 -10.33 9.87 15.35
CA ALA A 85 -11.72 10.24 15.49
C ALA A 85 -12.59 9.37 14.59
N TRP A 86 -13.87 9.19 14.98
CA TRP A 86 -14.76 8.34 14.18
C TRP A 86 -14.93 8.85 12.76
N GLN A 87 -14.85 10.17 12.54
CA GLN A 87 -14.93 10.73 11.20
C GLN A 87 -13.75 10.27 10.33
N ALA A 88 -12.56 10.18 10.94
CA ALA A 88 -11.39 9.69 10.22
C ALA A 88 -11.53 8.21 9.88
N ILE A 89 -12.09 7.43 10.79
CA ILE A 89 -12.33 6.01 10.54
C ILE A 89 -13.31 5.85 9.38
N LEU A 90 -14.35 6.66 9.35
CA LEU A 90 -15.30 6.64 8.24
C LEU A 90 -14.61 6.96 6.92
N GLY A 91 -13.72 7.95 6.93
CA GLY A 91 -12.95 8.30 5.74
C GLY A 91 -12.07 7.14 5.26
N LEU A 92 -11.45 6.41 6.19
CA LEU A 92 -10.65 5.25 5.83
C LEU A 92 -11.48 4.17 5.15
N PHE A 93 -12.69 3.91 5.65
CA PHE A 93 -13.57 2.95 5.00
C PHE A 93 -13.97 3.41 3.60
N LEU A 94 -14.20 4.70 3.41
CA LEU A 94 -14.51 5.23 2.08
C LEU A 94 -13.34 5.05 1.12
N ILE A 95 -12.12 5.23 1.60
CA ILE A 95 -10.92 4.99 0.79
C ILE A 95 -10.86 3.53 0.36
N VAL A 96 -11.12 2.61 1.27
CA VAL A 96 -11.08 1.17 0.95
C VAL A 96 -12.15 0.83 -0.08
N ILE A 97 -13.35 1.38 0.07
CA ILE A 97 -14.41 1.17 -0.91
C ILE A 97 -13.97 1.68 -2.28
N GLY A 98 -13.36 2.87 -2.32
CA GLY A 98 -12.85 3.43 -3.57
C GLY A 98 -11.79 2.53 -4.21
N VAL A 99 -10.89 1.96 -3.41
CA VAL A 99 -9.86 1.04 -3.90
C VAL A 99 -10.52 -0.20 -4.51
N VAL A 100 -11.53 -0.75 -3.86
CA VAL A 100 -12.23 -1.92 -4.38
C VAL A 100 -12.89 -1.59 -5.72
N LEU A 101 -13.56 -0.45 -5.81
CA LEU A 101 -14.21 -0.04 -7.05
C LEU A 101 -13.21 0.15 -8.18
N VAL A 102 -12.10 0.82 -7.91
CA VAL A 102 -11.09 1.08 -8.92
C VAL A 102 -10.51 -0.22 -9.45
N ASN A 103 -10.21 -1.16 -8.56
CA ASN A 103 -9.64 -2.44 -8.98
C ASN A 103 -10.65 -3.29 -9.74
N SER A 104 -11.91 -3.29 -9.29
CA SER A 104 -12.95 -4.07 -9.97
C SER A 104 -13.18 -3.56 -11.39
N LEU A 105 -13.28 -2.25 -11.55
CA LEU A 105 -13.51 -1.67 -12.86
C LEU A 105 -12.29 -1.85 -13.77
N SER A 106 -11.09 -1.75 -13.20
CA SER A 106 -9.87 -1.97 -13.97
C SER A 106 -9.80 -3.40 -14.50
N LEU A 107 -10.15 -4.39 -13.68
CA LEU A 107 -10.16 -5.78 -14.13
C LEU A 107 -11.18 -6.02 -15.23
N ILE A 108 -12.34 -5.37 -15.16
CA ILE A 108 -13.33 -5.47 -16.20
C ILE A 108 -12.78 -4.93 -17.52
N HIS A 109 -12.12 -3.78 -17.48
CA HIS A 109 -11.53 -3.22 -18.69
C HIS A 109 -10.41 -4.07 -19.25
N ILE A 110 -9.59 -4.66 -18.39
CA ILE A 110 -8.52 -5.54 -18.85
C ILE A 110 -9.09 -6.77 -19.54
N SER A 111 -10.21 -7.28 -19.08
CA SER A 111 -10.82 -8.47 -19.67
C SER A 111 -11.65 -8.18 -20.93
N GLU A 112 -11.74 -6.92 -21.36
CA GLU A 112 -12.42 -6.53 -22.58
C GLU A 112 -11.40 -5.98 -23.58
N PRO A 113 -10.62 -6.84 -24.23
CA PRO A 113 -9.51 -6.38 -25.06
C PRO A 113 -9.93 -5.64 -26.32
N THR A 114 -11.17 -5.75 -26.73
CA THR A 114 -11.66 -5.01 -27.91
C THR A 114 -12.00 -3.57 -27.62
N ARG A 115 -12.03 -3.19 -26.36
CA ARG A 115 -12.37 -1.83 -25.97
C ARG A 115 -11.10 -1.00 -25.84
N PRO A 116 -10.93 0.04 -26.65
CA PRO A 116 -9.76 0.90 -26.51
C PRO A 116 -9.82 1.67 -25.22
N LEU A 117 -8.65 1.84 -24.61
CA LEU A 117 -8.51 2.60 -23.37
C LEU A 117 -7.80 3.89 -23.65
N HIS A 118 -8.18 4.88 -22.95
CA HIS A 118 -7.57 6.17 -23.11
C HIS A 118 -7.77 7.05 -21.95
#